data_3e28237f0efc060ed1d4d00aaf68c0bb
#
_entry.id   3e28237f0efc060ed1d4d00aaf68c0bb
#
_cell.length_a   1.000
_cell.length_b   1.000
_cell.length_c   1.000
_cell.angle_alpha   90.00
_cell.angle_beta   90.00
_cell.angle_gamma   90.00
#
_symmetry.space_group_name_H-M   'P 1'
#
loop_
_entity.id
_entity.type
_entity.pdbx_description
1 polymer ?
#
loop_
_entity_poly.entity_id
_entity_poly.type
_entity_poly.pdbx_seq_one_letter_code
_entity_poly.pdbx_strand_id
1 'polypeptide(L)'
;MPFRPEQLFDLVADVLRYPEFLPWCVGARIRQSDGTLIVADLMIGYKLVRERFTSKVSLDRDSLRIDVEYADGPFKYLDNHWIFHAYPEGCLVDFHVDFEFRSVMLQKIISTLFNEAIKRMVGAFETRAHALYDG
;
A
#
# COMPACT_ATOMS: atom_id res chain seq x y z
N MET A 1 3.03 16.23 -3.07
CA MET A 1 2.64 16.34 -1.65
C MET A 1 3.65 17.22 -0.93
N PRO A 2 3.22 18.07 0.01
CA PRO A 2 4.08 19.03 0.67
C PRO A 2 4.89 18.42 1.84
N PHE A 3 5.45 17.24 1.64
CA PHE A 3 6.22 16.52 2.66
C PHE A 3 7.53 16.06 2.05
N ARG A 4 8.52 15.77 2.92
CA ARG A 4 9.79 15.25 2.45
C ARG A 4 9.61 13.81 1.96
N PRO A 5 10.37 13.39 0.92
CA PRO A 5 10.29 12.02 0.42
C PRO A 5 10.51 10.97 1.51
N GLU A 6 11.42 11.21 2.45
CA GLU A 6 11.70 10.30 3.55
C GLU A 6 10.49 10.12 4.46
N GLN A 7 9.71 11.18 4.69
CA GLN A 7 8.49 11.10 5.50
C GLN A 7 7.45 10.21 4.83
N LEU A 8 7.26 10.39 3.52
CA LEU A 8 6.29 9.58 2.78
C LEU A 8 6.76 8.14 2.61
N PHE A 9 8.06 7.93 2.43
CA PHE A 9 8.64 6.59 2.42
C PHE A 9 8.34 5.88 3.74
N ASP A 10 8.61 6.52 4.87
CA ASP A 10 8.36 5.93 6.19
C ASP A 10 6.89 5.62 6.41
N LEU A 11 6.00 6.49 5.94
CA LEU A 11 4.56 6.28 6.05
C LEU A 11 4.11 5.03 5.30
N VAL A 12 4.57 4.86 4.06
CA VAL A 12 4.21 3.70 3.23
C VAL A 12 4.88 2.43 3.73
N ALA A 13 6.08 2.53 4.28
CA ALA A 13 6.81 1.38 4.82
C ALA A 13 6.21 0.84 6.12
N ASP A 14 5.41 1.63 6.82
CA ASP A 14 4.83 1.26 8.12
C ASP A 14 3.53 0.47 7.94
N VAL A 15 3.68 -0.75 7.44
CA VAL A 15 2.57 -1.62 7.04
C VAL A 15 1.65 -1.97 8.21
N LEU A 16 2.19 -2.11 9.43
CA LEU A 16 1.39 -2.45 10.61
C LEU A 16 0.34 -1.40 10.94
N ARG A 17 0.53 -0.18 10.50
CA ARG A 17 -0.39 0.93 10.76
C ARG A 17 -1.50 1.06 9.73
N TYR A 18 -1.44 0.32 8.64
CA TYR A 18 -2.42 0.42 7.56
C TYR A 18 -3.88 0.26 8.05
N PRO A 19 -4.20 -0.66 8.97
CA PRO A 19 -5.59 -0.76 9.45
C PRO A 19 -6.11 0.48 10.16
N GLU A 20 -5.22 1.36 10.61
CA GLU A 20 -5.61 2.59 11.32
C GLU A 20 -6.20 3.64 10.39
N PHE A 21 -5.88 3.60 9.09
CA PHE A 21 -6.30 4.67 8.18
C PHE A 21 -6.71 4.22 6.77
N LEU A 22 -6.25 3.07 6.29
CA LEU A 22 -6.60 2.62 4.94
C LEU A 22 -8.00 2.00 4.92
N PRO A 23 -8.85 2.42 3.96
CA PRO A 23 -10.14 1.75 3.77
C PRO A 23 -9.90 0.30 3.35
N TRP A 24 -10.78 -0.58 3.78
CA TRP A 24 -10.77 -2.02 3.49
C TRP A 24 -9.60 -2.80 4.09
N CYS A 25 -8.61 -2.16 4.68
CA CYS A 25 -7.56 -2.87 5.41
C CYS A 25 -8.00 -3.04 6.85
N VAL A 26 -8.39 -4.26 7.22
CA VAL A 26 -8.95 -4.55 8.53
C VAL A 26 -7.95 -5.22 9.48
N GLY A 27 -6.77 -5.57 8.98
CA GLY A 27 -5.71 -6.14 9.81
C GLY A 27 -4.41 -6.20 9.06
N ALA A 28 -3.31 -6.24 9.82
CA ALA A 28 -1.97 -6.37 9.28
C ALA A 28 -1.09 -7.12 10.28
N ARG A 29 -0.20 -7.97 9.77
CA ARG A 29 0.74 -8.71 10.60
C ARG A 29 2.07 -8.85 9.88
N ILE A 30 3.16 -8.60 10.57
CA ILE A 30 4.50 -8.82 10.04
C ILE A 30 4.95 -10.21 10.44
N ARG A 31 5.30 -11.05 9.44
CA ARG A 31 5.83 -12.39 9.65
C ARG A 31 7.34 -12.36 9.83
N GLN A 32 8.02 -11.49 9.10
CA GLN A 32 9.46 -11.39 9.10
C GLN A 32 9.87 -9.97 8.71
N SER A 33 10.91 -9.46 9.33
CA SER A 33 11.46 -8.14 8.99
C SER A 33 12.96 -8.13 9.31
N ASP A 34 13.76 -7.67 8.33
CA ASP A 34 15.21 -7.53 8.52
C ASP A 34 15.70 -6.09 8.25
N GLY A 35 14.77 -5.13 8.17
CA GLY A 35 15.10 -3.73 7.91
C GLY A 35 15.05 -3.34 6.44
N THR A 36 15.27 -4.27 5.52
CA THR A 36 15.18 -4.03 4.07
C THR A 36 14.09 -4.86 3.41
N LEU A 37 13.71 -5.97 4.04
CA LEU A 37 12.64 -6.84 3.54
C LEU A 37 11.64 -7.09 4.65
N ILE A 38 10.37 -6.87 4.34
CA ILE A 38 9.26 -7.17 5.25
C ILE A 38 8.38 -8.21 4.57
N VAL A 39 8.11 -9.31 5.26
CA VAL A 39 7.08 -10.28 4.83
C VAL A 39 5.85 -10.03 5.69
N ALA A 40 4.78 -9.56 5.06
CA ALA A 40 3.59 -9.11 5.79
C ALA A 40 2.32 -9.75 5.25
N ASP A 41 1.37 -10.01 6.15
CA ASP A 41 0.01 -10.38 5.82
C ASP A 41 -0.88 -9.16 5.96
N LEU A 42 -1.70 -8.89 4.95
CA LEU A 42 -2.73 -7.87 5.00
C LEU A 42 -4.10 -8.55 4.89
N MET A 43 -5.01 -8.16 5.77
CA MET A 43 -6.39 -8.63 5.75
C MET A 43 -7.28 -7.56 5.16
N ILE A 44 -8.02 -7.90 4.11
CA ILE A 44 -8.89 -6.99 3.38
C ILE A 44 -10.33 -7.37 3.67
N GLY A 45 -11.16 -6.38 4.02
CA GLY A 45 -12.58 -6.56 4.24
C GLY A 45 -13.41 -5.55 3.45
N TYR A 46 -14.39 -6.03 2.70
CA TYR A 46 -15.35 -5.21 1.97
C TYR A 46 -16.69 -5.93 1.95
N LYS A 47 -17.68 -5.36 2.66
CA LYS A 47 -18.98 -5.98 2.85
C LYS A 47 -18.80 -7.41 3.44
N LEU A 48 -19.24 -8.43 2.76
CA LEU A 48 -19.09 -9.82 3.22
C LEU A 48 -17.79 -10.47 2.75
N VAL A 49 -16.99 -9.77 1.95
CA VAL A 49 -15.72 -10.29 1.45
C VAL A 49 -14.64 -10.12 2.49
N ARG A 50 -13.91 -11.18 2.80
CA ARG A 50 -12.76 -11.18 3.70
C ARG A 50 -11.66 -11.99 3.05
N GLU A 51 -10.53 -11.34 2.76
CA GLU A 51 -9.38 -11.97 2.13
C GLU A 51 -8.11 -11.59 2.85
N ARG A 52 -7.15 -12.51 2.84
CA ARG A 52 -5.81 -12.28 3.37
C ARG A 52 -4.80 -12.55 2.26
N PHE A 53 -3.82 -11.69 2.14
CA PHE A 53 -2.70 -11.94 1.23
C PHE A 53 -1.37 -11.63 1.91
N THR A 54 -0.33 -12.34 1.47
CA THR A 54 1.03 -12.20 1.96
C THR A 54 1.86 -11.52 0.89
N SER A 55 2.62 -10.51 1.27
CA SER A 55 3.49 -9.75 0.38
C SER A 55 4.91 -9.70 0.92
N LYS A 56 5.86 -9.63 0.00
CA LYS A 56 7.25 -9.31 0.30
C LYS A 56 7.49 -7.86 -0.08
N VAL A 57 7.75 -7.02 0.93
CA VAL A 57 7.93 -5.59 0.75
C VAL A 57 9.42 -5.29 0.85
N SER A 58 10.01 -4.88 -0.26
CA SER A 58 11.43 -4.54 -0.34
C SER A 58 11.59 -3.03 -0.17
N LEU A 59 12.38 -2.62 0.81
CA LEU A 59 12.61 -1.24 1.17
C LEU A 59 14.00 -0.82 0.71
N ASP A 60 14.09 0.08 -0.25
CA ASP A 60 15.35 0.69 -0.69
C ASP A 60 15.34 2.14 -0.28
N ARG A 61 15.84 2.41 0.92
CA ARG A 61 15.81 3.76 1.51
C ARG A 61 16.73 4.73 0.77
N ASP A 62 17.85 4.24 0.26
CA ASP A 62 18.79 5.11 -0.47
C ASP A 62 18.20 5.62 -1.77
N SER A 63 17.47 4.78 -2.48
CA SER A 63 16.77 5.14 -3.73
C SER A 63 15.38 5.70 -3.50
N LEU A 64 14.88 5.68 -2.25
CA LEU A 64 13.51 6.07 -1.89
C LEU A 64 12.49 5.31 -2.73
N ARG A 65 12.64 3.99 -2.75
CA ARG A 65 11.81 3.08 -3.53
C ARG A 65 11.29 1.93 -2.66
N ILE A 66 10.03 1.59 -2.85
CA ILE A 66 9.41 0.42 -2.21
C ILE A 66 8.82 -0.46 -3.31
N ASP A 67 9.21 -1.74 -3.33
CA ASP A 67 8.66 -2.73 -4.24
C ASP A 67 7.92 -3.79 -3.45
N VAL A 68 6.69 -4.10 -3.88
CA VAL A 68 5.84 -5.09 -3.24
C VAL A 68 5.67 -6.27 -4.19
N GLU A 69 6.09 -7.44 -3.75
CA GLU A 69 5.98 -8.68 -4.51
C GLU A 69 4.95 -9.60 -3.85
N TYR A 70 4.06 -10.15 -4.66
CA TYR A 70 3.01 -11.03 -4.18
C TYR A 70 3.58 -12.41 -3.84
N ALA A 71 3.24 -12.94 -2.66
CA ALA A 71 3.68 -14.24 -2.23
C ALA A 71 2.54 -15.26 -2.16
N ASP A 72 1.40 -14.90 -1.58
CA ASP A 72 0.28 -15.82 -1.41
C ASP A 72 -1.02 -15.07 -1.16
N GLY A 73 -2.14 -15.61 -1.65
CA GLY A 73 -3.47 -15.06 -1.41
C GLY A 73 -4.41 -15.20 -2.62
N PRO A 74 -5.40 -14.29 -2.74
CA PRO A 74 -6.48 -14.43 -3.71
C PRO A 74 -6.17 -13.91 -5.11
N PHE A 75 -4.94 -13.48 -5.38
CA PHE A 75 -4.58 -12.89 -6.66
C PHE A 75 -3.96 -13.91 -7.60
N LYS A 76 -4.15 -13.72 -8.90
CA LYS A 76 -3.35 -14.39 -9.92
C LYS A 76 -1.95 -13.79 -9.93
N TYR A 77 -1.89 -12.46 -9.82
CA TYR A 77 -0.67 -11.70 -9.68
C TYR A 77 -0.97 -10.37 -8.97
N LEU A 78 0.05 -9.77 -8.40
CA LEU A 78 0.01 -8.43 -7.84
C LEU A 78 1.40 -7.83 -8.01
N ASP A 79 1.47 -6.67 -8.67
CA ASP A 79 2.69 -5.91 -8.85
C ASP A 79 2.44 -4.50 -8.34
N ASN A 80 3.28 -4.04 -7.42
CA ASN A 80 3.10 -2.73 -6.82
C ASN A 80 4.46 -2.13 -6.48
N HIS A 81 4.67 -0.88 -6.84
CA HIS A 81 5.87 -0.18 -6.42
C HIS A 81 5.61 1.31 -6.25
N TRP A 82 6.43 1.90 -5.40
CA TRP A 82 6.39 3.29 -5.01
C TRP A 82 7.77 3.89 -5.19
N ILE A 83 7.85 5.07 -5.83
CA ILE A 83 9.09 5.84 -5.94
C ILE A 83 8.78 7.25 -5.45
N PHE A 84 9.64 7.76 -4.57
CA PHE A 84 9.44 9.06 -3.93
C PHE A 84 10.50 10.03 -4.46
N HIS A 85 10.06 11.04 -5.23
CA HIS A 85 10.96 12.00 -5.87
C HIS A 85 10.95 13.33 -5.11
N ALA A 86 12.13 13.84 -4.78
CA ALA A 86 12.26 15.14 -4.13
C ALA A 86 11.93 16.27 -5.10
N TYR A 87 11.18 17.26 -4.60
CA TYR A 87 10.83 18.48 -5.31
C TYR A 87 11.03 19.67 -4.38
N PRO A 88 11.21 20.89 -4.92
CA PRO A 88 11.34 22.08 -4.05
C PRO A 88 10.16 22.25 -3.10
N GLU A 89 8.95 21.95 -3.53
CA GLU A 89 7.73 22.09 -2.72
C GLU A 89 7.37 20.83 -1.93
N GLY A 90 8.20 19.77 -1.96
CA GLY A 90 7.89 18.54 -1.24
C GLY A 90 8.29 17.28 -1.99
N CYS A 91 7.32 16.45 -2.35
CA CYS A 91 7.57 15.13 -2.94
C CYS A 91 6.55 14.81 -4.04
N LEU A 92 7.06 14.28 -5.15
CA LEU A 92 6.22 13.62 -6.14
C LEU A 92 6.26 12.11 -5.87
N VAL A 93 5.10 11.52 -5.67
CA VAL A 93 4.96 10.08 -5.44
C VAL A 93 4.58 9.42 -6.76
N ASP A 94 5.44 8.51 -7.21
CA ASP A 94 5.18 7.70 -8.40
C ASP A 94 4.70 6.33 -7.91
N PHE A 95 3.42 6.04 -8.15
CA PHE A 95 2.76 4.85 -7.63
C PHE A 95 2.26 3.99 -8.79
N HIS A 96 2.60 2.72 -8.75
CA HIS A 96 2.12 1.75 -9.74
C HIS A 96 1.51 0.54 -9.01
N VAL A 97 0.33 0.12 -9.46
CA VAL A 97 -0.28 -1.14 -9.02
C VAL A 97 -0.95 -1.82 -10.20
N ASP A 98 -0.70 -3.12 -10.32
CA ASP A 98 -1.33 -3.98 -11.31
C ASP A 98 -1.62 -5.32 -10.65
N PHE A 99 -2.87 -5.77 -10.74
CA PHE A 99 -3.26 -7.02 -10.11
C PHE A 99 -4.50 -7.61 -10.77
N GLU A 100 -4.71 -8.91 -10.55
CA GLU A 100 -5.93 -9.60 -10.96
C GLU A 100 -6.28 -10.65 -9.91
N PHE A 101 -7.56 -10.70 -9.54
CA PHE A 101 -8.04 -11.74 -8.63
C PHE A 101 -8.23 -13.08 -9.37
N ARG A 102 -8.05 -14.19 -8.64
CA ARG A 102 -8.38 -15.52 -9.16
C ARG A 102 -9.88 -15.71 -9.30
N SER A 103 -10.66 -15.15 -8.37
CA SER A 103 -12.13 -15.21 -8.40
C SER A 103 -12.68 -14.28 -9.47
N VAL A 104 -13.48 -14.82 -10.38
CA VAL A 104 -14.15 -14.03 -11.42
C VAL A 104 -15.09 -13.01 -10.79
N MET A 105 -15.78 -13.39 -9.70
CA MET A 105 -16.69 -12.48 -9.00
C MET A 105 -15.95 -11.30 -8.38
N LEU A 106 -14.83 -11.56 -7.68
CA LEU A 106 -14.04 -10.49 -7.08
C LEU A 106 -13.44 -9.58 -8.15
N GLN A 107 -12.99 -10.15 -9.27
CA GLN A 107 -12.44 -9.37 -10.36
C GLN A 107 -13.49 -8.44 -10.99
N LYS A 108 -14.72 -8.89 -11.11
CA LYS A 108 -15.82 -8.04 -11.60
C LYS A 108 -16.11 -6.90 -10.64
N ILE A 109 -16.13 -7.16 -9.35
CA ILE A 109 -16.38 -6.14 -8.33
C ILE A 109 -15.28 -5.08 -8.40
N ILE A 110 -14.01 -5.49 -8.40
CA ILE A 110 -12.91 -4.52 -8.39
C ILE A 110 -12.82 -3.74 -9.73
N SER A 111 -13.12 -4.39 -10.85
CA SER A 111 -13.12 -3.71 -12.15
C SER A 111 -14.13 -2.56 -12.21
N THR A 112 -15.26 -2.74 -11.54
CA THR A 112 -16.28 -1.70 -11.45
C THR A 112 -15.87 -0.56 -10.50
N LEU A 113 -15.15 -0.88 -9.42
CA LEU A 113 -14.84 0.06 -8.34
C LEU A 113 -13.39 0.55 -8.34
N PHE A 114 -12.58 0.13 -9.31
CA PHE A 114 -11.14 0.34 -9.27
C PHE A 114 -10.74 1.81 -9.10
N ASN A 115 -11.30 2.69 -9.94
CA ASN A 115 -10.95 4.12 -9.88
C ASN A 115 -11.33 4.74 -8.54
N GLU A 116 -12.50 4.39 -8.02
CA GLU A 116 -12.95 4.85 -6.71
C GLU A 116 -12.05 4.33 -5.59
N ALA A 117 -11.67 3.05 -5.67
CA ALA A 117 -10.79 2.44 -4.68
C ALA A 117 -9.43 3.11 -4.63
N ILE A 118 -8.83 3.39 -5.79
CA ILE A 118 -7.54 4.08 -5.87
C ILE A 118 -7.64 5.50 -5.31
N LYS A 119 -8.69 6.25 -5.66
CA LYS A 119 -8.89 7.60 -5.13
C LYS A 119 -8.99 7.61 -3.61
N ARG A 120 -9.73 6.67 -3.04
CA ARG A 120 -9.88 6.56 -1.59
C ARG A 120 -8.58 6.19 -0.91
N MET A 121 -7.81 5.29 -1.52
CA MET A 121 -6.52 4.89 -0.97
C MET A 121 -5.54 6.07 -0.97
N VAL A 122 -5.41 6.76 -2.09
CA VAL A 122 -4.52 7.93 -2.20
C VAL A 122 -4.94 9.01 -1.20
N GLY A 123 -6.24 9.30 -1.12
CA GLY A 123 -6.75 10.28 -0.15
C GLY A 123 -6.48 9.90 1.29
N ALA A 124 -6.56 8.60 1.62
CA ALA A 124 -6.26 8.11 2.95
C ALA A 124 -4.79 8.32 3.32
N PHE A 125 -3.87 8.05 2.39
CA PHE A 125 -2.44 8.31 2.61
C PHE A 125 -2.17 9.81 2.77
N GLU A 126 -2.79 10.65 1.97
CA GLU A 126 -2.65 12.11 2.10
C GLU A 126 -3.14 12.60 3.47
N THR A 127 -4.32 12.17 3.89
CA THR A 127 -4.89 12.54 5.19
C THR A 127 -3.98 12.06 6.33
N ARG A 128 -3.45 10.85 6.24
CA ARG A 128 -2.54 10.30 7.25
C ARG A 128 -1.24 11.10 7.32
N ALA A 129 -0.69 11.49 6.15
CA ALA A 129 0.53 12.29 6.11
C ALA A 129 0.32 13.63 6.81
N HIS A 130 -0.81 14.31 6.57
CA HIS A 130 -1.14 15.55 7.26
C HIS A 130 -1.30 15.33 8.76
N ALA A 131 -1.94 14.24 9.18
CA ALA A 131 -2.10 13.93 10.59
C ALA A 131 -0.76 13.71 11.31
N LEU A 132 0.21 13.09 10.64
CA LEU A 132 1.50 12.75 11.24
C LEU A 132 2.51 13.89 11.17
N TYR A 133 2.49 14.71 10.11
CA TYR A 133 3.60 15.61 9.80
C TYR A 133 3.25 17.10 9.80
N ASP A 134 1.99 17.47 9.88
CA ASP A 134 1.58 18.88 9.94
C ASP A 134 1.63 19.44 11.36
N GLY A 135 1.70 18.57 12.30
CA GLY A 135 1.72 18.97 13.70
C GLY A 135 3.09 19.40 14.13
#